data_27fbc48fac6d8337eff5ae0e91f8f96c
#
_entry.id   27fbc48fac6d8337eff5ae0e91f8f96c
#
_cell.length_a   1.000
_cell.length_b   1.000
_cell.length_c   1.000
_cell.angle_alpha   90.00
_cell.angle_beta   90.00
_cell.angle_gamma   90.00
#
_symmetry.space_group_name_H-M   'P 1'
#
loop_
_entity.id
_entity.type
_entity.pdbx_description
1 polymer ?
#
loop_
_entity_poly.entity_id
_entity_poly.type
_entity_poly.pdbx_seq_one_letter_code
_entity_poly.pdbx_strand_id
1 'polypeptide(L)'
;MTSENAQTIIDRNNRIIEGSLIYSLHEKNMFSEEQFWSLYDSICTIVNMSLYNDQLTEQISGCYQMILQEMIWHLLIGLIWRCLPITERIRKY
;
A
#
# COMPACT_ATOMS: atom_id res chain seq x y z
N MET A 1 -13.54 -12.27 9.09
CA MET A 1 -12.69 -11.25 9.72
C MET A 1 -13.53 -10.41 10.68
N THR A 2 -13.01 -10.16 11.87
CA THR A 2 -13.71 -9.30 12.84
C THR A 2 -13.45 -7.82 12.54
N SER A 3 -14.33 -6.95 13.04
CA SER A 3 -14.16 -5.50 12.84
C SER A 3 -12.88 -4.99 13.52
N GLU A 4 -12.55 -5.54 14.70
CA GLU A 4 -11.33 -5.15 15.41
C GLU A 4 -10.07 -5.51 14.61
N ASN A 5 -10.03 -6.71 14.04
CA ASN A 5 -8.92 -7.12 13.19
C ASN A 5 -8.82 -6.25 11.94
N ALA A 6 -9.97 -5.93 11.34
CA ALA A 6 -10.00 -5.06 10.16
C ALA A 6 -9.44 -3.68 10.46
N GLN A 7 -9.87 -3.07 11.58
CA GLN A 7 -9.37 -1.77 12.00
C GLN A 7 -7.88 -1.80 12.31
N THR A 8 -7.40 -2.86 12.94
CA THR A 8 -5.98 -3.03 13.24
C THR A 8 -5.15 -3.11 11.97
N ILE A 9 -5.60 -3.88 10.97
CA ILE A 9 -4.88 -4.01 9.71
C ILE A 9 -4.83 -2.68 8.97
N ILE A 10 -5.94 -1.95 8.92
CA ILE A 10 -5.99 -0.62 8.29
C ILE A 10 -5.05 0.35 9.00
N ASP A 11 -5.08 0.36 10.32
CA ASP A 11 -4.20 1.23 11.13
C ASP A 11 -2.73 0.92 10.90
N ARG A 12 -2.35 -0.36 10.86
CA ARG A 12 -0.97 -0.77 10.63
C ARG A 12 -0.48 -0.34 9.24
N ASN A 13 -1.32 -0.45 8.23
CA ASN A 13 -0.99 0.04 6.90
C ASN A 13 -0.83 1.57 6.90
N ASN A 14 -1.74 2.27 7.55
CA ASN A 14 -1.68 3.73 7.63
C ASN A 14 -0.42 4.24 8.32
N ARG A 15 0.11 3.47 9.28
CA ARG A 15 1.34 3.80 10.02
C ARG A 15 2.60 3.22 9.39
N ILE A 16 2.48 2.49 8.31
CA ILE A 16 3.60 1.85 7.61
C ILE A 16 4.39 0.94 8.57
N ILE A 17 3.66 0.09 9.30
CA ILE A 17 4.26 -0.83 10.28
C ILE A 17 4.69 -2.11 9.57
N GLU A 18 5.80 -2.69 9.99
CA GLU A 18 6.30 -3.95 9.45
C GLU A 18 5.22 -5.02 9.43
N GLY A 19 5.14 -5.76 8.33
CA GLY A 19 4.10 -6.77 8.11
C GLY A 19 2.88 -6.23 7.37
N SER A 20 2.80 -4.93 7.10
CA SER A 20 1.73 -4.34 6.29
C SER A 20 2.12 -4.30 4.81
N LEU A 21 1.09 -4.19 3.94
CA LEU A 21 1.31 -4.06 2.50
C LEU A 21 2.13 -2.82 2.16
N ILE A 22 1.77 -1.69 2.77
CA ILE A 22 2.42 -0.41 2.48
C ILE A 22 3.89 -0.45 2.91
N TYR A 23 4.18 -1.08 4.05
CA TYR A 23 5.56 -1.27 4.48
C TYR A 23 6.35 -2.09 3.46
N SER A 24 5.77 -3.19 2.97
CA SER A 24 6.43 -4.03 1.96
C SER A 24 6.69 -3.28 0.67
N LEU A 25 5.75 -2.45 0.22
CA LEU A 25 5.90 -1.65 -0.98
C LEU A 25 6.96 -0.55 -0.80
N HIS A 26 6.93 0.12 0.35
CA HIS A 26 7.78 1.29 0.60
C HIS A 26 9.19 0.89 0.99
N GLU A 27 9.35 -0.04 1.91
CA GLU A 27 10.66 -0.40 2.47
C GLU A 27 11.35 -1.54 1.74
N LYS A 28 10.58 -2.50 1.23
CA LYS A 28 11.14 -3.69 0.59
C LYS A 28 10.98 -3.71 -0.92
N ASN A 29 10.25 -2.76 -1.48
CA ASN A 29 9.92 -2.73 -2.92
C ASN A 29 9.29 -4.04 -3.40
N MET A 30 8.51 -4.67 -2.52
CA MET A 30 7.85 -5.94 -2.80
C MET A 30 6.35 -5.82 -2.67
N PHE A 31 5.62 -6.41 -3.61
CA PHE A 31 4.18 -6.54 -3.52
C PHE A 31 3.86 -7.89 -2.89
N SER A 32 3.23 -7.87 -1.73
CA SER A 32 2.76 -9.08 -1.06
C SER A 32 1.28 -9.27 -1.35
N GLU A 33 0.94 -10.29 -2.12
CA GLU A 33 -0.44 -10.61 -2.45
C GLU A 33 -1.25 -10.94 -1.20
N GLU A 34 -0.65 -11.67 -0.28
CA GLU A 34 -1.29 -12.01 1.00
C GLU A 34 -1.66 -10.75 1.79
N GLN A 35 -0.74 -9.81 1.90
CA GLN A 35 -0.99 -8.55 2.62
C GLN A 35 -1.98 -7.67 1.88
N PHE A 36 -1.96 -7.69 0.56
CA PHE A 36 -2.94 -6.98 -0.26
C PHE A 36 -4.36 -7.49 0.01
N TRP A 37 -4.56 -8.79 -0.03
CA TRP A 37 -5.89 -9.37 0.21
C TRP A 37 -6.33 -9.15 1.66
N SER A 38 -5.40 -9.17 2.60
CA SER A 38 -5.69 -8.86 3.99
C SER A 38 -6.21 -7.43 4.16
N LEU A 39 -5.57 -6.46 3.51
CA LEU A 39 -6.03 -5.08 3.53
C LEU A 39 -7.38 -4.93 2.80
N TYR A 40 -7.51 -5.56 1.65
CA TYR A 40 -8.76 -5.54 0.88
C TYR A 40 -9.93 -6.07 1.71
N ASP A 41 -9.76 -7.23 2.32
CA ASP A 41 -10.80 -7.85 3.17
C ASP A 41 -11.12 -6.97 4.37
N SER A 42 -10.13 -6.29 4.93
CA SER A 42 -10.31 -5.37 6.05
C SER A 42 -11.22 -4.19 5.65
N ILE A 43 -10.94 -3.59 4.49
CA ILE A 43 -11.73 -2.47 3.99
C ILE A 43 -13.15 -2.94 3.68
N CYS A 44 -13.32 -4.09 3.03
CA CYS A 44 -14.62 -4.65 2.75
C CYS A 44 -15.41 -4.94 4.03
N THR A 45 -14.75 -5.44 5.06
CA THR A 45 -15.39 -5.69 6.36
C THR A 45 -15.94 -4.40 6.96
N ILE A 46 -15.16 -3.33 6.96
CA ILE A 46 -15.60 -2.03 7.48
C ILE A 46 -16.80 -1.49 6.69
N VAL A 47 -16.72 -1.56 5.36
CA VAL A 47 -17.81 -1.08 4.50
C VAL A 47 -19.08 -1.90 4.68
N ASN A 48 -18.95 -3.24 4.69
CA ASN A 48 -20.11 -4.13 4.81
C ASN A 48 -20.81 -4.02 6.16
N MET A 49 -20.06 -3.73 7.21
CA MET A 49 -20.61 -3.57 8.55
C MET A 49 -21.02 -2.14 8.85
N SER A 50 -20.86 -1.23 7.90
CA SER A 50 -21.16 0.20 8.04
C SER A 50 -20.47 0.82 9.27
N LEU A 51 -19.25 0.38 9.53
CA LEU A 51 -18.47 0.83 10.71
C LEU A 51 -17.57 2.02 10.39
N TYR A 52 -17.60 2.52 9.17
CA TYR A 52 -16.78 3.66 8.80
C TYR A 52 -17.25 4.92 9.53
N ASN A 53 -16.29 5.67 10.03
CA ASN A 53 -16.47 6.99 10.62
C ASN A 53 -15.41 7.90 10.02
N ASP A 54 -15.37 9.16 10.46
CA ASP A 54 -14.41 10.11 9.91
C ASP A 54 -12.96 9.64 10.04
N GLN A 55 -12.61 9.06 11.19
CA GLN A 55 -11.25 8.57 11.42
C GLN A 55 -10.92 7.39 10.51
N LEU A 56 -11.81 6.40 10.40
CA LEU A 56 -11.59 5.25 9.52
C LEU A 56 -11.58 5.63 8.05
N THR A 57 -12.46 6.55 7.65
CA THR A 57 -12.48 7.07 6.29
C THR A 57 -11.15 7.74 5.95
N GLU A 58 -10.63 8.53 6.87
CA GLU A 58 -9.35 9.19 6.70
C GLU A 58 -8.19 8.19 6.59
N GLN A 59 -8.19 7.17 7.45
CA GLN A 59 -7.17 6.12 7.40
C GLN A 59 -7.21 5.32 6.11
N ILE A 60 -8.40 4.95 5.64
CA ILE A 60 -8.56 4.21 4.38
C ILE A 60 -8.11 5.07 3.20
N SER A 61 -8.49 6.35 3.20
CA SER A 61 -8.05 7.30 2.19
C SER A 61 -6.53 7.44 2.17
N GLY A 62 -5.92 7.52 3.35
CA GLY A 62 -4.47 7.58 3.49
C GLY A 62 -3.78 6.34 2.93
N CYS A 63 -4.30 5.16 3.24
CA CYS A 63 -3.78 3.90 2.70
C CYS A 63 -3.89 3.88 1.18
N TYR A 64 -5.01 4.29 0.64
CA TYR A 64 -5.24 4.33 -0.81
C TYR A 64 -4.25 5.26 -1.49
N GLN A 65 -4.05 6.45 -0.93
CA GLN A 65 -3.10 7.42 -1.48
C GLN A 65 -1.67 6.90 -1.45
N MET A 66 -1.26 6.27 -0.36
CA MET A 66 0.08 5.71 -0.26
C MET A 66 0.30 4.57 -1.25
N ILE A 67 -0.68 3.69 -1.43
CA ILE A 67 -0.59 2.62 -2.41
C ILE A 67 -0.47 3.19 -3.82
N LEU A 68 -1.30 4.19 -4.16
CA LEU A 68 -1.22 4.84 -5.46
C LEU A 68 0.14 5.49 -5.69
N GLN A 69 0.66 6.20 -4.69
CA GLN A 69 1.97 6.83 -4.79
C GLN A 69 3.07 5.80 -5.07
N GLU A 70 3.05 4.68 -4.34
CA GLU A 70 4.04 3.63 -4.54
C GLU A 70 3.91 2.99 -5.93
N MET A 71 2.69 2.74 -6.39
CA MET A 71 2.47 2.17 -7.71
C MET A 71 2.91 3.12 -8.82
N ILE A 72 2.58 4.40 -8.71
CA ILE A 72 2.99 5.42 -9.67
C ILE A 72 4.51 5.56 -9.67
N TRP A 73 5.12 5.58 -8.49
CA TRP A 73 6.57 5.67 -8.34
C TRP A 73 7.28 4.52 -9.04
N HIS A 74 6.82 3.28 -8.80
CA HIS A 74 7.40 2.11 -9.45
C HIS A 74 7.21 2.15 -10.96
N LEU A 75 6.05 2.59 -11.42
CA LEU A 75 5.77 2.73 -12.85
C LEU A 75 6.67 3.80 -13.49
N LEU A 76 6.79 4.97 -12.86
CA LEU A 76 7.63 6.05 -13.36
C LEU A 76 9.10 5.66 -13.41
N ILE A 77 9.61 5.01 -12.37
CA ILE A 77 10.99 4.52 -12.35
C ILE A 77 11.21 3.51 -13.46
N GLY A 78 10.25 2.62 -13.69
CA GLY A 78 10.34 1.66 -14.78
C GLY A 78 10.39 2.34 -16.15
N LEU A 79 9.57 3.38 -16.35
CA LEU A 79 9.56 4.14 -17.61
C LEU A 79 10.84 4.93 -17.79
N ILE A 80 11.31 5.61 -16.76
CA ILE A 80 12.56 6.36 -16.80
C ILE A 80 13.72 5.41 -17.08
N TRP A 81 13.75 4.27 -16.40
CA TRP A 81 14.77 3.25 -16.62
C TRP A 81 14.82 2.81 -18.08
N ARG A 82 13.65 2.56 -18.69
CA ARG A 82 13.57 2.13 -20.09
C ARG A 82 14.02 3.21 -21.07
N CYS A 83 13.82 4.48 -20.72
CA CYS A 83 14.17 5.61 -21.56
C CYS A 83 15.63 6.03 -21.43
N LEU A 84 16.35 5.55 -20.40
CA LEU A 84 17.74 5.91 -20.18
C LEU A 84 18.67 5.13 -21.12
N PRO A 85 19.76 5.74 -21.59
CA PRO A 85 20.83 5.01 -22.28
C PRO A 85 21.38 3.90 -21.39
N ILE A 86 21.88 2.83 -22.01
CA ILE A 86 22.40 1.66 -21.28
C ILE A 86 23.50 2.05 -20.29
N THR A 87 24.39 2.96 -20.67
CA THR A 87 25.47 3.42 -19.80
C THR A 87 24.96 4.08 -18.51
N GLU A 88 23.89 4.88 -18.65
CA GLU A 88 23.30 5.52 -17.48
C GLU A 88 22.51 4.54 -16.61
N ARG A 89 21.86 3.54 -17.25
CA ARG A 89 21.18 2.49 -16.50
C ARG A 89 22.13 1.73 -15.60
N ILE A 90 23.31 1.40 -16.12
CA ILE A 90 24.35 0.69 -15.35
C ILE A 90 24.87 1.57 -14.21
N ARG A 91 25.02 2.86 -14.44
CA ARG A 91 25.57 3.79 -13.45
C ARG A 91 24.65 3.98 -12.25
N LYS A 92 23.34 3.83 -12.39
CA LYS A 92 22.37 4.02 -11.31
C LYS A 92 22.24 2.81 -10.38
N TYR A 93 22.76 1.69 -10.78
CA TYR A 93 22.72 0.46 -10.01
C TYR A 93 24.13 -0.09 -9.86
#